data_6a1c62ee971bd9327e00c746a8222481
#
_entry.id   6a1c62ee971bd9327e00c746a8222481
#
_cell.length_a   1.000
_cell.length_b   1.000
_cell.length_c   1.000
_cell.angle_alpha   90.00
_cell.angle_beta   90.00
_cell.angle_gamma   90.00
#
_symmetry.space_group_name_H-M   'P 1'
#
loop_
_entity.id
_entity.type
_entity.pdbx_description
1 polymer ?
#
loop_
_entity_poly.entity_id
_entity_poly.type
_entity_poly.pdbx_seq_one_letter_code
_entity_poly.pdbx_strand_id
1 'polypeptide(L)' 'MVDRNRPARYTVGGRAALKATGQPVQILEVRRGEFVPDFVYKVRVLAEKPARPYNLSVPEHDLSDWD' A
#
# COMPACT_ATOMS: atom_id res chain seq x y z
N MET A 1 -19.77 -5.90 -14.89
CA MET A 1 -18.64 -6.71 -15.37
C MET A 1 -17.44 -6.52 -14.47
N VAL A 2 -16.80 -7.59 -14.07
CA VAL A 2 -15.61 -7.49 -13.24
C VAL A 2 -14.42 -7.16 -14.12
N ASP A 3 -13.72 -6.11 -13.78
CA ASP A 3 -12.51 -5.71 -14.48
C ASP A 3 -11.32 -6.48 -13.91
N ARG A 4 -11.02 -7.63 -14.52
CA ARG A 4 -9.94 -8.51 -14.06
C ARG A 4 -8.57 -7.95 -14.37
N ASN A 5 -8.50 -7.00 -15.28
CA ASN A 5 -7.23 -6.43 -15.73
C ASN A 5 -7.00 -5.02 -15.22
N ARG A 6 -7.80 -4.64 -14.22
CA ARG A 6 -7.62 -3.33 -13.62
C ARG A 6 -6.20 -3.22 -13.07
N PRO A 7 -5.45 -2.18 -13.45
CA PRO A 7 -4.12 -2.00 -12.91
C PRO A 7 -4.16 -1.66 -11.44
N ALA A 8 -3.11 -2.00 -10.73
CA ALA A 8 -2.97 -1.61 -9.35
C ALA A 8 -2.92 -0.09 -9.26
N ARG A 9 -3.55 0.46 -8.24
CA ARG A 9 -3.60 1.91 -8.02
C ARG A 9 -2.22 2.48 -7.72
N TYR A 10 -1.39 1.70 -7.05
CA TYR A 10 -0.04 2.10 -6.65
C TYR A 10 0.97 1.20 -7.31
N THR A 11 2.16 1.72 -7.56
CA THR A 11 3.23 0.98 -8.21
C THR A 11 4.45 0.88 -7.29
N VAL A 12 5.28 -0.14 -7.54
CA VAL A 12 6.53 -0.33 -6.81
C VAL A 12 7.38 0.93 -6.93
N GLY A 13 7.90 1.40 -5.81
CA GLY A 13 8.67 2.64 -5.74
C GLY A 13 7.83 3.88 -5.53
N GLY A 14 6.51 3.76 -5.67
CA GLY A 14 5.61 4.87 -5.42
C GLY A 14 5.36 5.10 -3.93
N ARG A 15 4.60 6.12 -3.63
CA ARG A 15 4.23 6.48 -2.26
C ARG A 15 2.74 6.53 -2.09
N ALA A 16 2.31 6.23 -0.86
CA ALA A 16 0.93 6.33 -0.46
C ALA A 16 0.89 6.69 1.01
N ALA A 17 -0.30 6.76 1.58
CA ALA A 17 -0.47 7.01 3.01
C ALA A 17 -1.41 5.96 3.58
N LEU A 18 -1.19 5.58 4.83
CA LEU A 18 -2.11 4.71 5.55
C LEU A 18 -3.34 5.52 5.96
N LYS A 19 -4.53 5.04 5.60
CA LYS A 19 -5.76 5.74 5.98
C LYS A 19 -5.95 5.83 7.49
N ALA A 20 -5.55 4.78 8.19
CA ALA A 20 -5.78 4.71 9.63
C ALA A 20 -4.95 5.73 10.40
N THR A 21 -3.74 6.02 9.96
CA THR A 21 -2.80 6.85 10.70
C THR A 21 -2.34 8.08 9.93
N GLY A 22 -2.52 8.09 8.62
CA GLY A 22 -2.00 9.16 7.78
C GLY A 22 -0.51 9.09 7.53
N GLN A 23 0.16 8.03 8.00
CA GLN A 23 1.60 7.92 7.84
C GLN A 23 1.97 7.65 6.39
N PRO A 24 3.06 8.27 5.90
CA PRO A 24 3.54 7.97 4.55
C PRO A 24 4.17 6.59 4.49
N VAL A 25 3.97 5.92 3.36
CA VAL A 25 4.57 4.61 3.13
C VAL A 25 5.15 4.57 1.71
N GLN A 26 6.13 3.72 1.53
CA GLN A 26 6.70 3.44 0.22
C GLN A 26 6.25 2.06 -0.23
N ILE A 27 5.82 1.96 -1.47
CA ILE A 27 5.37 0.70 -2.04
C ILE A 27 6.58 -0.15 -2.40
N LEU A 28 6.69 -1.32 -1.78
CA LEU A 28 7.81 -2.23 -2.03
C LEU A 28 7.42 -3.34 -3.00
N GLU A 29 6.18 -3.81 -2.93
CA GLU A 29 5.72 -4.92 -3.73
C GLU A 29 4.22 -4.82 -3.92
N VAL A 30 3.75 -5.24 -5.09
CA VAL A 30 2.33 -5.28 -5.41
C VAL A 30 1.96 -6.73 -5.65
N ARG A 31 0.98 -7.23 -4.92
CA ARG A 31 0.50 -8.61 -5.07
C ARG A 31 -1.01 -8.61 -5.25
N ARG A 32 -1.50 -9.61 -5.95
CA ARG A 32 -2.93 -9.84 -6.04
C ARG A 32 -3.34 -10.70 -4.85
N GLY A 33 -4.38 -10.27 -4.13
CA GLY A 33 -4.89 -11.03 -3.00
C GLY A 33 -5.48 -12.37 -3.44
N GLU A 34 -5.22 -13.43 -2.65
CA GLU A 34 -5.74 -14.76 -2.95
C GLU A 34 -7.21 -14.89 -2.58
N PHE A 35 -7.60 -14.28 -1.47
CA PHE A 35 -8.94 -14.44 -0.91
C PHE A 35 -9.75 -13.14 -0.94
N VAL A 36 -9.17 -12.07 -1.46
CA VAL A 36 -9.84 -10.78 -1.57
C VAL A 36 -9.68 -10.27 -3.00
N PRO A 37 -10.68 -9.52 -3.51
CA PRO A 37 -10.60 -9.01 -4.88
C PRO A 37 -9.60 -7.88 -5.07
N ASP A 38 -9.09 -7.31 -3.99
CA ASP A 38 -8.18 -6.18 -4.04
C ASP A 38 -6.73 -6.59 -4.13
N PHE A 39 -5.91 -5.67 -4.63
CA PHE A 39 -4.47 -5.83 -4.55
C PHE A 39 -4.02 -5.68 -3.10
N VAL A 40 -2.94 -6.40 -2.77
CA VAL A 40 -2.28 -6.30 -1.48
C VAL A 40 -0.89 -5.74 -1.72
N TYR A 41 -0.52 -4.78 -0.92
CA TYR A 41 0.76 -4.09 -1.06
C TYR A 41 1.66 -4.38 0.12
N LYS A 42 2.91 -4.70 -0.19
CA LYS A 42 3.94 -4.70 0.83
C LYS A 42 4.53 -3.30 0.84
N VAL A 43 4.45 -2.64 1.98
CA VAL A 43 4.85 -1.24 2.09
C VAL A 43 5.82 -1.08 3.25
N ARG A 44 6.68 -0.07 3.13
CA ARG A 44 7.54 0.35 4.22
C ARG A 44 6.97 1.62 4.82
N VAL A 45 6.66 1.57 6.10
CA VAL A 45 6.19 2.74 6.82
C VAL A 45 7.37 3.67 7.06
N LEU A 46 7.27 4.89 6.57
CA LEU A 46 8.32 5.89 6.73
C LEU A 46 8.11 6.59 8.06
N ALA A 47 8.62 5.97 9.11
CA ALA A 47 8.44 6.47 10.46
C ALA A 47 9.34 7.67 10.72
N GLU A 48 8.81 8.63 11.48
CA GLU A 48 9.62 9.73 11.96
C GLU A 48 10.48 9.27 13.13
N LYS A 49 11.59 9.97 13.33
CA LYS A 49 12.48 9.67 14.44
C LYS A 49 11.74 9.74 15.77
N PRO A 50 12.07 8.88 16.75
CA PRO A 50 13.16 7.91 16.75
C PRO A 50 12.78 6.52 16.27
N ALA A 51 11.57 6.31 15.80
CA ALA A 51 11.12 4.99 15.40
C ALA A 51 11.82 4.51 14.13
N ARG A 52 12.04 3.21 14.05
CA ARG A 52 12.63 2.60 12.87
C ARG A 52 11.57 2.30 11.84
N PRO A 53 11.88 2.44 10.53
CA PRO A 53 10.96 2.00 9.50
C PRO A 53 10.65 0.51 9.65
N TYR A 54 9.42 0.13 9.31
CA TYR A 54 9.01 -1.26 9.33
C TYR A 54 8.09 -1.54 8.14
N ASN A 55 7.99 -2.82 7.80
CA ASN A 55 7.21 -3.24 6.64
C ASN A 55 5.85 -3.77 7.08
N LEU A 56 4.84 -3.50 6.26
CA LEU A 56 3.48 -3.99 6.46
C LEU A 56 2.95 -4.55 5.15
N SER A 57 2.01 -5.48 5.26
CA SER A 57 1.18 -5.89 4.12
C SER A 57 -0.21 -5.34 4.34
N VAL A 58 -0.71 -4.55 3.40
CA VAL A 58 -2.01 -3.89 3.53
C VAL A 58 -2.79 -4.01 2.24
N PRO A 59 -4.12 -4.14 2.31
CA PRO A 59 -4.95 -4.12 1.11
C PRO A 59 -5.05 -2.70 0.54
N GLU A 60 -5.41 -2.63 -0.73
CA GLU A 60 -5.48 -1.34 -1.43
C GLU A 60 -6.40 -0.34 -0.73
N HIS A 61 -7.52 -0.81 -0.17
CA HIS A 61 -8.48 0.09 0.46
C HIS A 61 -7.97 0.71 1.77
N ASP A 62 -6.88 0.19 2.33
CA ASP A 62 -6.26 0.77 3.53
C ASP A 62 -5.25 1.86 3.18
N LEU A 63 -5.04 2.11 1.91
CA LEU A 63 -4.12 3.14 1.44
C LEU A 63 -4.90 4.28 0.81
N SER A 64 -4.33 5.48 0.90
CA SER A 64 -4.84 6.66 0.21
C SER A 64 -3.70 7.31 -0.54
N ASP A 65 -4.07 8.20 -1.46
CA ASP A 65 -3.06 8.90 -2.25
C ASP A 65 -2.20 9.78 -1.36
N TRP A 66 -0.92 9.78 -1.66
CA TRP A 66 0.03 10.65 -1.00
C TRP A 66 0.11 11.98 -1.74
N ASP A 67 -0.11 13.04 -1.00
CA ASP A 67 0.01 14.39 -1.55
C ASP A 67 1.26 15.07 -1.04
#